data_1945e55ccca69ce5d868fe209f596c7a
#
_entry.id   1945e55ccca69ce5d868fe209f596c7a
#
_cell.length_a   1.000
_cell.length_b   1.000
_cell.length_c   1.000
_cell.angle_alpha   90.00
_cell.angle_beta   90.00
_cell.angle_gamma   90.00
#
_symmetry.space_group_name_H-M   'P 1'
#
loop_
_entity.id
_entity.type
_entity.pdbx_description
1 polymer ?
#
loop_
_entity_poly.entity_id
_entity_poly.type
_entity_poly.pdbx_seq_one_letter_code
_entity_poly.pdbx_strand_id
1 'polypeptide(L)'
;MEPKQPSWEPVQHVRAHEQVMAQIEQRIVAGELSAGDHLPNERDLSALLGVSRSSLRESLRVLEALGILEIRRGGEGGAVLVDAPGEGFVNLLKLQLALGQFGANDVLETRLALETWSCREAAARRGEEDLRELRTILDAMDDPEISTRDFNRLDAAFHVRIAESTGNRLGAHLMQSLRTAINRQMVDAYDRLDDWRATALVVRAEHRRLLELIEAGEASAASACVHDHISSFYRSVGEWPEGGARA
;
A
#
# COMPACT_ATOMS: atom_id res chain seq x y z
N MET A 1 57.41 26.66 -24.17
CA MET A 1 56.28 25.90 -24.71
C MET A 1 55.90 24.94 -23.61
N GLU A 2 54.84 25.26 -22.82
CA GLU A 2 54.36 24.36 -21.75
C GLU A 2 53.69 23.15 -22.37
N PRO A 3 53.94 21.95 -21.83
CA PRO A 3 53.28 20.74 -22.31
C PRO A 3 51.77 20.82 -22.00
N LYS A 4 50.95 20.76 -23.08
CA LYS A 4 49.49 20.65 -22.97
C LYS A 4 49.11 19.38 -22.20
N GLN A 5 48.62 19.49 -20.96
CA GLN A 5 48.11 18.35 -20.23
C GLN A 5 46.83 17.86 -20.94
N PRO A 6 46.72 16.56 -21.21
CA PRO A 6 45.52 15.99 -21.81
C PRO A 6 44.34 16.16 -20.83
N SER A 7 43.21 16.65 -21.35
CA SER A 7 41.97 16.73 -20.58
C SER A 7 41.33 15.34 -20.51
N TRP A 8 41.22 14.80 -19.29
CA TRP A 8 40.53 13.53 -19.04
C TRP A 8 39.06 13.83 -18.77
N GLU A 9 38.15 13.13 -19.47
CA GLU A 9 36.70 13.15 -19.16
C GLU A 9 36.38 12.01 -18.19
N PRO A 10 35.56 12.26 -17.15
CA PRO A 10 35.14 11.21 -16.24
C PRO A 10 34.34 10.13 -16.98
N VAL A 11 34.75 8.87 -16.86
CA VAL A 11 33.99 7.75 -17.40
C VAL A 11 32.76 7.53 -16.52
N GLN A 12 31.55 7.69 -17.10
CA GLN A 12 30.32 7.32 -16.42
C GLN A 12 30.21 5.78 -16.40
N HIS A 13 30.58 5.16 -15.31
CA HIS A 13 30.30 3.74 -15.09
C HIS A 13 28.86 3.60 -14.61
N VAL A 14 27.97 3.13 -15.48
CA VAL A 14 26.70 2.56 -15.02
C VAL A 14 27.07 1.38 -14.12
N ARG A 15 26.64 1.45 -12.86
CA ARG A 15 27.04 0.43 -11.88
C ARG A 15 26.51 -0.94 -12.30
N ALA A 16 27.31 -1.99 -12.12
CA ALA A 16 26.94 -3.34 -12.56
C ALA A 16 25.60 -3.82 -11.98
N HIS A 17 25.26 -3.45 -10.74
CA HIS A 17 23.99 -3.81 -10.11
C HIS A 17 22.79 -3.12 -10.78
N GLU A 18 22.93 -1.87 -11.25
CA GLU A 18 21.88 -1.16 -11.99
C GLU A 18 21.59 -1.84 -13.34
N GLN A 19 22.62 -2.30 -14.02
CA GLN A 19 22.46 -3.04 -15.29
C GLN A 19 21.78 -4.39 -15.08
N VAL A 20 22.10 -5.09 -13.98
CA VAL A 20 21.43 -6.35 -13.63
C VAL A 20 19.95 -6.12 -13.36
N MET A 21 19.61 -5.10 -12.56
CA MET A 21 18.21 -4.74 -12.28
C MET A 21 17.46 -4.43 -13.58
N ALA A 22 18.02 -3.56 -14.43
CA ALA A 22 17.40 -3.20 -15.70
C ALA A 22 17.15 -4.41 -16.61
N GLN A 23 18.06 -5.40 -16.63
CA GLN A 23 17.86 -6.62 -17.41
C GLN A 23 16.74 -7.51 -16.84
N ILE A 24 16.61 -7.61 -15.51
CA ILE A 24 15.52 -8.36 -14.88
C ILE A 24 14.18 -7.65 -15.15
N GLU A 25 14.11 -6.35 -14.96
CA GLU A 25 12.93 -5.54 -15.25
C GLU A 25 12.48 -5.68 -16.71
N GLN A 26 13.41 -5.59 -17.66
CA GLN A 26 13.10 -5.77 -19.08
C GLN A 26 12.49 -7.15 -19.38
N ARG A 27 13.01 -8.22 -18.77
CA ARG A 27 12.45 -9.57 -18.95
C ARG A 27 11.07 -9.73 -18.35
N ILE A 28 10.81 -9.09 -17.20
CA ILE A 28 9.47 -9.05 -16.59
C ILE A 28 8.49 -8.31 -17.51
N VAL A 29 8.87 -7.13 -18.00
CA VAL A 29 8.03 -6.32 -18.90
C VAL A 29 7.80 -7.02 -20.23
N ALA A 30 8.81 -7.75 -20.76
CA ALA A 30 8.69 -8.55 -21.99
C ALA A 30 7.87 -9.84 -21.80
N GLY A 31 7.50 -10.21 -20.55
CA GLY A 31 6.79 -11.46 -20.25
C GLY A 31 7.68 -12.72 -20.32
N GLU A 32 9.01 -12.54 -20.37
CA GLU A 32 9.98 -13.65 -20.33
C GLU A 32 10.16 -14.20 -18.91
N LEU A 33 9.84 -13.39 -17.90
CA LEU A 33 9.79 -13.75 -16.50
C LEU A 33 8.41 -13.39 -15.93
N SER A 34 7.82 -14.31 -15.20
CA SER A 34 6.48 -14.20 -14.63
C SER A 34 6.50 -14.38 -13.11
N ALA A 35 5.43 -13.97 -12.44
CA ALA A 35 5.23 -14.20 -11.03
C ALA A 35 5.34 -15.71 -10.70
N GLY A 36 6.06 -16.03 -9.64
CA GLY A 36 6.38 -17.40 -9.23
C GLY A 36 7.62 -18.00 -9.89
N ASP A 37 8.20 -17.37 -10.91
CA ASP A 37 9.41 -17.88 -11.57
C ASP A 37 10.62 -17.77 -10.64
N HIS A 38 11.45 -18.81 -10.67
CA HIS A 38 12.75 -18.86 -10.01
C HIS A 38 13.84 -18.30 -10.90
N LEU A 39 14.60 -17.34 -10.42
CA LEU A 39 15.84 -16.94 -11.09
C LEU A 39 16.89 -18.05 -10.93
N PRO A 40 17.84 -18.17 -11.89
CA PRO A 40 18.99 -19.05 -11.72
C PRO A 40 19.71 -18.76 -10.40
N ASN A 41 20.34 -19.79 -9.81
CA ASN A 41 21.10 -19.57 -8.57
C ASN A 41 22.19 -18.49 -8.76
N GLU A 42 22.61 -17.86 -7.67
CA GLU A 42 23.53 -16.69 -7.72
C GLU A 42 24.82 -16.97 -8.51
N ARG A 43 25.35 -18.20 -8.42
CA ARG A 43 26.58 -18.56 -9.15
C ARG A 43 26.37 -18.54 -10.64
N ASP A 44 25.32 -19.19 -11.08
CA ASP A 44 25.02 -19.37 -12.50
C ASP A 44 24.53 -18.05 -13.10
N LEU A 45 23.67 -17.30 -12.40
CA LEU A 45 23.18 -15.99 -12.85
C LEU A 45 24.32 -14.95 -12.91
N SER A 46 25.26 -14.94 -11.96
CA SER A 46 26.41 -14.03 -12.01
C SER A 46 27.35 -14.35 -13.18
N ALA A 47 27.51 -15.64 -13.51
CA ALA A 47 28.30 -16.07 -14.66
C ALA A 47 27.58 -15.70 -15.99
N LEU A 48 26.27 -15.90 -16.09
CA LEU A 48 25.47 -15.54 -17.28
C LEU A 48 25.51 -14.03 -17.56
N LEU A 49 25.45 -13.21 -16.50
CA LEU A 49 25.46 -11.74 -16.60
C LEU A 49 26.87 -11.15 -16.68
N GLY A 50 27.93 -11.95 -16.45
CA GLY A 50 29.31 -11.47 -16.47
C GLY A 50 29.62 -10.48 -15.32
N VAL A 51 28.95 -10.60 -14.17
CA VAL A 51 29.11 -9.71 -13.01
C VAL A 51 29.64 -10.44 -11.79
N SER A 52 30.18 -9.69 -10.83
CA SER A 52 30.55 -10.27 -9.55
C SER A 52 29.32 -10.74 -8.76
N ARG A 53 29.49 -11.77 -7.92
CA ARG A 53 28.40 -12.24 -7.02
C ARG A 53 27.96 -11.14 -6.04
N SER A 54 28.88 -10.25 -5.65
CA SER A 54 28.52 -9.12 -4.76
C SER A 54 27.62 -8.13 -5.47
N SER A 55 27.90 -7.77 -6.73
CA SER A 55 27.04 -6.88 -7.51
C SER A 55 25.66 -7.50 -7.78
N LEU A 56 25.61 -8.81 -8.08
CA LEU A 56 24.35 -9.53 -8.24
C LEU A 56 23.52 -9.52 -6.93
N ARG A 57 24.15 -9.83 -5.80
CA ARG A 57 23.44 -9.79 -4.50
C ARG A 57 22.90 -8.42 -4.16
N GLU A 58 23.64 -7.36 -4.47
CA GLU A 58 23.17 -5.99 -4.31
C GLU A 58 21.92 -5.74 -5.13
N SER A 59 21.91 -6.13 -6.40
CA SER A 59 20.73 -6.05 -7.28
C SER A 59 19.52 -6.81 -6.71
N LEU A 60 19.73 -8.06 -6.31
CA LEU A 60 18.66 -8.90 -5.77
C LEU A 60 18.09 -8.33 -4.47
N ARG A 61 18.91 -7.77 -3.60
CA ARG A 61 18.44 -7.10 -2.37
C ARG A 61 17.61 -5.85 -2.65
N VAL A 62 17.99 -5.06 -3.66
CA VAL A 62 17.18 -3.90 -4.07
C VAL A 62 15.82 -4.35 -4.61
N LEU A 63 15.79 -5.36 -5.49
CA LEU A 63 14.54 -5.91 -6.02
C LEU A 63 13.67 -6.55 -4.92
N GLU A 64 14.28 -7.19 -3.93
CA GLU A 64 13.59 -7.70 -2.72
C GLU A 64 12.99 -6.55 -1.90
N ALA A 65 13.73 -5.49 -1.66
CA ALA A 65 13.24 -4.30 -0.94
C ALA A 65 12.09 -3.60 -1.69
N LEU A 66 12.09 -3.64 -3.02
CA LEU A 66 11.00 -3.14 -3.87
C LEU A 66 9.79 -4.10 -3.90
N GLY A 67 9.91 -5.31 -3.32
CA GLY A 67 8.85 -6.30 -3.32
C GLY A 67 8.61 -6.97 -4.68
N ILE A 68 9.63 -7.00 -5.54
CA ILE A 68 9.57 -7.66 -6.86
C ILE A 68 9.94 -9.14 -6.77
N LEU A 69 10.84 -9.47 -5.85
CA LEU A 69 11.24 -10.85 -5.59
C LEU A 69 11.40 -11.10 -4.08
N GLU A 70 11.48 -12.36 -3.71
CA GLU A 70 11.85 -12.82 -2.36
C GLU A 70 13.07 -13.74 -2.44
N ILE A 71 13.95 -13.69 -1.44
CA ILE A 71 15.11 -14.57 -1.33
C ILE A 71 14.79 -15.70 -0.36
N ARG A 72 14.50 -16.90 -0.89
CA ARG A 72 14.20 -18.10 -0.10
C ARG A 72 15.48 -18.82 0.30
N ARG A 73 15.54 -19.31 1.55
CA ARG A 73 16.67 -20.11 2.08
C ARG A 73 16.35 -21.60 1.95
N GLY A 74 17.38 -22.41 1.68
CA GLY A 74 17.25 -23.88 1.64
C GLY A 74 17.66 -24.49 0.31
N GLY A 75 17.49 -25.82 0.15
CA GLY A 75 17.96 -26.60 -1.01
C GLY A 75 17.33 -26.19 -2.35
N GLU A 76 16.07 -25.81 -2.34
CA GLU A 76 15.38 -25.18 -3.48
C GLU A 76 15.28 -23.66 -3.33
N GLY A 77 16.13 -23.08 -2.47
CA GLY A 77 16.19 -21.64 -2.25
C GLY A 77 16.71 -20.87 -3.46
N GLY A 78 16.60 -19.54 -3.40
CA GLY A 78 17.03 -18.65 -4.48
C GLY A 78 16.11 -17.43 -4.55
N ALA A 79 16.31 -16.61 -5.57
CA ALA A 79 15.43 -15.48 -5.83
C ALA A 79 14.21 -15.93 -6.62
N VAL A 80 13.01 -15.65 -6.11
CA VAL A 80 11.72 -16.01 -6.73
C VAL A 80 10.92 -14.73 -6.95
N LEU A 81 10.36 -14.55 -8.15
CA LEU A 81 9.47 -13.43 -8.42
C LEU A 81 8.18 -13.59 -7.61
N VAL A 82 7.77 -12.53 -6.91
CA VAL A 82 6.57 -12.58 -6.07
C VAL A 82 5.30 -12.68 -6.93
N ASP A 83 4.32 -13.43 -6.42
CA ASP A 83 3.01 -13.60 -7.05
C ASP A 83 1.94 -12.66 -6.51
N ALA A 84 2.27 -11.94 -5.43
CA ALA A 84 1.43 -10.91 -4.83
C ALA A 84 2.25 -9.62 -4.62
N PRO A 85 1.62 -8.44 -4.65
CA PRO A 85 2.31 -7.18 -4.40
C PRO A 85 3.01 -7.19 -3.05
N GLY A 86 4.32 -6.91 -3.05
CA GLY A 86 5.13 -6.83 -1.83
C GLY A 86 4.94 -5.51 -1.08
N GLU A 87 5.52 -5.41 0.12
CA GLU A 87 5.43 -4.22 0.98
C GLU A 87 6.25 -3.02 0.49
N GLY A 88 7.08 -3.17 -0.54
CA GLY A 88 7.97 -2.11 -1.02
C GLY A 88 7.23 -0.82 -1.38
N PHE A 89 6.11 -0.93 -2.11
CA PHE A 89 5.27 0.21 -2.46
C PHE A 89 4.64 0.87 -1.24
N VAL A 90 4.11 0.09 -0.30
CA VAL A 90 3.53 0.59 0.96
C VAL A 90 4.57 1.36 1.77
N ASN A 91 5.77 0.81 1.93
CA ASN A 91 6.85 1.42 2.68
C ASN A 91 7.32 2.73 2.04
N LEU A 92 7.45 2.77 0.71
CA LEU A 92 7.80 3.98 -0.01
C LEU A 92 6.74 5.07 0.18
N LEU A 93 5.46 4.75 -0.03
CA LEU A 93 4.35 5.69 0.16
C LEU A 93 4.30 6.23 1.59
N LYS A 94 4.47 5.36 2.60
CA LYS A 94 4.55 5.76 4.01
C LYS A 94 5.67 6.75 4.29
N LEU A 95 6.86 6.52 3.73
CA LEU A 95 8.00 7.43 3.90
C LEU A 95 7.75 8.77 3.20
N GLN A 96 7.18 8.79 2.01
CA GLN A 96 6.87 10.02 1.28
C GLN A 96 5.82 10.86 2.01
N LEU A 97 4.79 10.22 2.57
CA LEU A 97 3.81 10.89 3.44
C LEU A 97 4.45 11.43 4.72
N ALA A 98 5.34 10.66 5.36
CA ALA A 98 6.04 11.10 6.57
C ALA A 98 7.01 12.27 6.31
N LEU A 99 7.53 12.40 5.08
CA LEU A 99 8.35 13.53 4.63
C LEU A 99 7.51 14.75 4.23
N GLY A 100 6.18 14.68 4.29
CA GLY A 100 5.29 15.77 3.90
C GLY A 100 5.26 16.06 2.39
N GLN A 101 5.60 15.08 1.55
CA GLN A 101 5.57 15.24 0.09
C GLN A 101 4.14 15.31 -0.46
N PHE A 102 3.15 14.83 0.31
CA PHE A 102 1.72 14.91 -0.02
C PHE A 102 0.97 15.59 1.11
N GLY A 103 0.13 16.54 0.77
CA GLY A 103 -0.71 17.26 1.72
C GLY A 103 -1.92 16.44 2.19
N ALA A 104 -2.55 16.91 3.26
CA ALA A 104 -3.77 16.30 3.80
C ALA A 104 -4.91 16.23 2.76
N ASN A 105 -5.02 17.28 1.94
CA ASN A 105 -6.03 17.33 0.87
C ASN A 105 -5.77 16.29 -0.21
N ASP A 106 -4.50 16.05 -0.60
CA ASP A 106 -4.15 15.02 -1.58
C ASP A 106 -4.58 13.63 -1.10
N VAL A 107 -4.35 13.35 0.19
CA VAL A 107 -4.77 12.10 0.83
C VAL A 107 -6.30 12.00 0.87
N LEU A 108 -7.00 13.06 1.28
CA LEU A 108 -8.47 13.09 1.34
C LEU A 108 -9.10 12.86 -0.03
N GLU A 109 -8.68 13.59 -1.05
CA GLU A 109 -9.21 13.45 -2.42
C GLU A 109 -8.95 12.05 -2.98
N THR A 110 -7.76 11.48 -2.72
CA THR A 110 -7.41 10.11 -3.13
C THR A 110 -8.28 9.08 -2.41
N ARG A 111 -8.52 9.25 -1.10
CA ARG A 111 -9.43 8.40 -0.33
C ARG A 111 -10.84 8.48 -0.88
N LEU A 112 -11.37 9.68 -1.08
CA LEU A 112 -12.72 9.88 -1.63
C LEU A 112 -12.88 9.17 -2.99
N ALA A 113 -11.92 9.34 -3.90
CA ALA A 113 -11.96 8.71 -5.20
C ALA A 113 -11.96 7.18 -5.13
N LEU A 114 -11.05 6.60 -4.33
CA LEU A 114 -10.89 5.16 -4.24
C LEU A 114 -12.02 4.51 -3.43
N GLU A 115 -12.43 5.09 -2.30
CA GLU A 115 -13.41 4.51 -1.39
C GLU A 115 -14.84 4.62 -1.94
N THR A 116 -15.22 5.74 -2.58
CA THR A 116 -16.54 5.88 -3.23
C THR A 116 -16.69 4.92 -4.40
N TRP A 117 -15.65 4.75 -5.22
CA TRP A 117 -15.63 3.74 -6.27
C TRP A 117 -15.72 2.33 -5.69
N SER A 118 -14.96 2.00 -4.65
CA SER A 118 -14.97 0.68 -4.02
C SER A 118 -16.36 0.32 -3.46
N CYS A 119 -17.01 1.22 -2.74
CA CYS A 119 -18.34 0.99 -2.16
C CYS A 119 -19.42 0.78 -3.24
N ARG A 120 -19.35 1.56 -4.32
CA ARG A 120 -20.28 1.38 -5.47
C ARG A 120 -20.10 0.02 -6.13
N GLU A 121 -18.87 -0.38 -6.43
CA GLU A 121 -18.58 -1.66 -7.07
C GLU A 121 -18.85 -2.85 -6.14
N ALA A 122 -18.54 -2.72 -4.84
CA ALA A 122 -18.86 -3.72 -3.84
C ALA A 122 -20.36 -3.98 -3.77
N ALA A 123 -21.19 -2.93 -3.74
CA ALA A 123 -22.63 -3.07 -3.75
C ALA A 123 -23.16 -3.83 -5.00
N ALA A 124 -22.46 -3.74 -6.13
CA ALA A 124 -22.82 -4.44 -7.35
C ALA A 124 -22.30 -5.90 -7.41
N ARG A 125 -21.19 -6.22 -6.73
CA ARG A 125 -20.42 -7.46 -6.95
C ARG A 125 -20.27 -8.36 -5.73
N ARG A 126 -20.51 -7.85 -4.50
CA ARG A 126 -20.31 -8.58 -3.23
C ARG A 126 -20.91 -9.98 -3.22
N GLY A 127 -20.19 -10.92 -2.64
CA GLY A 127 -20.68 -12.25 -2.32
C GLY A 127 -21.09 -12.39 -0.85
N GLU A 128 -21.73 -13.49 -0.50
CA GLU A 128 -22.14 -13.78 0.89
C GLU A 128 -20.93 -13.90 1.84
N GLU A 129 -19.79 -14.37 1.33
CA GLU A 129 -18.54 -14.44 2.12
C GLU A 129 -18.07 -13.03 2.46
N ASP A 130 -18.03 -12.11 1.47
CA ASP A 130 -17.63 -10.72 1.68
C ASP A 130 -18.48 -10.06 2.78
N LEU A 131 -19.79 -10.22 2.70
CA LEU A 131 -20.75 -9.65 3.67
C LEU A 131 -20.52 -10.24 5.09
N ARG A 132 -20.22 -11.54 5.18
CA ARG A 132 -19.96 -12.21 6.45
C ARG A 132 -18.68 -11.67 7.11
N GLU A 133 -17.61 -11.51 6.34
CA GLU A 133 -16.36 -10.95 6.82
C GLU A 133 -16.50 -9.48 7.23
N LEU A 134 -17.22 -8.67 6.45
CA LEU A 134 -17.52 -7.28 6.81
C LEU A 134 -18.29 -7.20 8.14
N ARG A 135 -19.32 -8.06 8.36
CA ARG A 135 -20.04 -8.12 9.65
C ARG A 135 -19.09 -8.48 10.80
N THR A 136 -18.23 -9.49 10.61
CA THR A 136 -17.26 -9.92 11.62
C THR A 136 -16.32 -8.77 12.03
N ILE A 137 -15.86 -7.98 11.08
CA ILE A 137 -15.00 -6.81 11.36
C ILE A 137 -15.78 -5.78 12.19
N LEU A 138 -17.02 -5.46 11.80
CA LEU A 138 -17.85 -4.48 12.52
C LEU A 138 -18.22 -4.97 13.93
N ASP A 139 -18.51 -6.25 14.11
CA ASP A 139 -18.77 -6.84 15.42
C ASP A 139 -17.56 -6.72 16.35
N ALA A 140 -16.34 -6.90 15.81
CA ALA A 140 -15.11 -6.68 16.58
C ALA A 140 -14.88 -5.18 16.92
N MET A 141 -15.37 -4.25 16.09
CA MET A 141 -15.31 -2.80 16.40
C MET A 141 -16.26 -2.39 17.51
N ASP A 142 -17.29 -3.18 17.83
CA ASP A 142 -18.30 -2.84 18.84
C ASP A 142 -17.83 -3.06 20.29
N ASP A 143 -16.60 -3.60 20.49
CA ASP A 143 -16.02 -3.74 21.82
C ASP A 143 -15.95 -2.36 22.52
N PRO A 144 -16.60 -2.16 23.68
CA PRO A 144 -16.61 -0.90 24.38
C PRO A 144 -15.24 -0.53 24.97
N GLU A 145 -14.36 -1.50 25.19
CA GLU A 145 -13.01 -1.30 25.73
C GLU A 145 -11.91 -1.26 24.65
N ILE A 146 -12.29 -1.20 23.38
CA ILE A 146 -11.35 -1.14 22.27
C ILE A 146 -10.43 0.09 22.37
N SER A 147 -9.15 -0.09 22.07
CA SER A 147 -8.19 1.02 21.98
C SER A 147 -8.38 1.81 20.67
N THR A 148 -7.96 3.10 20.65
CA THR A 148 -7.93 3.91 19.41
C THR A 148 -7.15 3.23 18.30
N ARG A 149 -6.04 2.55 18.64
CA ARG A 149 -5.21 1.81 17.68
C ARG A 149 -5.94 0.60 17.09
N ASP A 150 -6.61 -0.21 17.93
CA ASP A 150 -7.33 -1.39 17.44
C ASP A 150 -8.57 -0.99 16.68
N PHE A 151 -9.27 0.07 17.13
CA PHE A 151 -10.38 0.65 16.39
C PHE A 151 -9.96 1.09 14.98
N ASN A 152 -8.88 1.87 14.86
CA ASN A 152 -8.36 2.31 13.56
C ASN A 152 -7.87 1.13 12.69
N ARG A 153 -7.31 0.07 13.29
CA ARG A 153 -6.92 -1.14 12.56
C ARG A 153 -8.14 -1.86 11.96
N LEU A 154 -9.22 -1.97 12.71
CA LEU A 154 -10.47 -2.58 12.23
C LEU A 154 -11.19 -1.68 11.21
N ASP A 155 -11.18 -0.36 11.43
CA ASP A 155 -11.66 0.64 10.46
C ASP A 155 -10.94 0.46 9.11
N ALA A 156 -9.61 0.44 9.12
CA ALA A 156 -8.84 0.20 7.90
C ALA A 156 -9.17 -1.16 7.26
N ALA A 157 -9.29 -2.22 8.06
CA ALA A 157 -9.64 -3.56 7.58
C ALA A 157 -11.04 -3.59 6.92
N PHE A 158 -12.02 -2.88 7.46
CA PHE A 158 -13.35 -2.77 6.89
C PHE A 158 -13.34 -2.16 5.48
N HIS A 159 -12.67 -1.02 5.30
CA HIS A 159 -12.58 -0.36 4.00
C HIS A 159 -11.75 -1.15 2.98
N VAL A 160 -10.67 -1.82 3.44
CA VAL A 160 -9.88 -2.72 2.59
C VAL A 160 -10.75 -3.91 2.14
N ARG A 161 -11.52 -4.51 3.06
CA ARG A 161 -12.40 -5.63 2.71
C ARG A 161 -13.47 -5.23 1.70
N ILE A 162 -14.04 -4.01 1.79
CA ILE A 162 -14.92 -3.46 0.77
C ILE A 162 -14.21 -3.38 -0.59
N ALA A 163 -12.96 -2.90 -0.62
CA ALA A 163 -12.19 -2.82 -1.87
C ALA A 163 -11.89 -4.21 -2.45
N GLU A 164 -11.61 -5.21 -1.62
CA GLU A 164 -11.40 -6.62 -2.04
C GLU A 164 -12.66 -7.22 -2.66
N SER A 165 -13.85 -6.96 -2.08
CA SER A 165 -15.12 -7.46 -2.59
C SER A 165 -15.51 -6.93 -3.98
N THR A 166 -14.79 -5.90 -4.47
CA THR A 166 -14.92 -5.44 -5.87
C THR A 166 -14.33 -6.42 -6.88
N GLY A 167 -13.46 -7.36 -6.46
CA GLY A 167 -12.70 -8.25 -7.33
C GLY A 167 -11.54 -7.56 -8.07
N ASN A 168 -11.32 -6.25 -7.87
CA ASN A 168 -10.20 -5.52 -8.46
C ASN A 168 -8.97 -5.58 -7.54
N ARG A 169 -8.04 -6.50 -7.81
CA ARG A 169 -6.83 -6.72 -7.02
C ARG A 169 -5.96 -5.47 -6.90
N LEU A 170 -5.84 -4.66 -7.96
CA LEU A 170 -5.06 -3.41 -7.92
C LEU A 170 -5.75 -2.38 -7.01
N GLY A 171 -7.07 -2.20 -7.13
CA GLY A 171 -7.85 -1.31 -6.27
C GLY A 171 -7.72 -1.69 -4.79
N ALA A 172 -7.85 -2.98 -4.47
CA ALA A 172 -7.67 -3.49 -3.11
C ALA A 172 -6.26 -3.24 -2.57
N HIS A 173 -5.22 -3.48 -3.40
CA HIS A 173 -3.83 -3.23 -3.00
C HIS A 173 -3.54 -1.74 -2.76
N LEU A 174 -4.06 -0.85 -3.62
CA LEU A 174 -3.94 0.59 -3.43
C LEU A 174 -4.64 1.04 -2.14
N MET A 175 -5.84 0.52 -1.86
CA MET A 175 -6.57 0.78 -0.61
C MET A 175 -5.75 0.34 0.60
N GLN A 176 -5.27 -0.90 0.61
CA GLN A 176 -4.43 -1.44 1.68
C GLN A 176 -3.17 -0.58 1.89
N SER A 177 -2.51 -0.20 0.80
CA SER A 177 -1.28 0.60 0.84
C SER A 177 -1.54 1.98 1.43
N LEU A 178 -2.58 2.65 0.98
CA LEU A 178 -2.96 3.98 1.46
C LEU A 178 -3.34 3.94 2.94
N ARG A 179 -4.22 3.00 3.34
CA ARG A 179 -4.66 2.84 4.74
C ARG A 179 -3.48 2.52 5.68
N THR A 180 -2.54 1.68 5.23
CA THR A 180 -1.32 1.38 6.00
C THR A 180 -0.41 2.60 6.11
N ALA A 181 -0.25 3.36 5.02
CA ALA A 181 0.63 4.53 4.98
C ALA A 181 0.13 5.66 5.90
N ILE A 182 -1.19 5.88 5.98
CA ILE A 182 -1.80 6.93 6.83
C ILE A 182 -2.15 6.44 8.24
N ASN A 183 -1.89 5.17 8.59
CA ASN A 183 -2.34 4.58 9.86
C ASN A 183 -1.92 5.41 11.09
N ARG A 184 -0.69 5.92 11.11
CA ARG A 184 -0.20 6.73 12.22
C ARG A 184 -0.98 8.04 12.33
N GLN A 185 -1.16 8.76 11.22
CA GLN A 185 -1.91 10.02 11.21
C GLN A 185 -3.36 9.82 11.66
N MET A 186 -3.98 8.69 11.29
CA MET A 186 -5.34 8.35 11.74
C MET A 186 -5.40 8.12 13.25
N VAL A 187 -4.46 7.36 13.84
CA VAL A 187 -4.38 7.14 15.30
C VAL A 187 -4.14 8.48 16.01
N ASP A 188 -3.16 9.25 15.54
CA ASP A 188 -2.86 10.58 16.11
C ASP A 188 -4.08 11.53 16.02
N ALA A 189 -4.93 11.38 15.00
CA ALA A 189 -6.17 12.13 14.84
C ALA A 189 -7.21 11.71 15.88
N TYR A 190 -7.44 10.41 16.08
CA TYR A 190 -8.34 9.92 17.13
C TYR A 190 -7.88 10.31 18.53
N ASP A 191 -6.58 10.26 18.82
CA ASP A 191 -5.99 10.60 20.13
C ASP A 191 -6.10 12.10 20.47
N ARG A 192 -6.36 12.97 19.47
CA ARG A 192 -6.58 14.42 19.67
C ARG A 192 -8.03 14.79 19.89
N LEU A 193 -8.97 13.90 19.64
CA LEU A 193 -10.39 14.18 19.88
C LEU A 193 -10.68 14.27 21.37
N ASP A 194 -11.42 15.30 21.80
CA ASP A 194 -11.84 15.48 23.18
C ASP A 194 -12.65 14.29 23.69
N ASP A 195 -13.50 13.72 22.83
CA ASP A 195 -14.28 12.50 23.07
C ASP A 195 -14.22 11.57 21.87
N TRP A 196 -13.13 10.80 21.77
CA TRP A 196 -12.97 9.83 20.70
C TRP A 196 -14.04 8.71 20.77
N ARG A 197 -14.55 8.37 21.97
CA ARG A 197 -15.57 7.33 22.13
C ARG A 197 -16.90 7.77 21.53
N ALA A 198 -17.30 9.01 21.67
CA ALA A 198 -18.47 9.56 20.98
C ALA A 198 -18.30 9.53 19.46
N THR A 199 -17.12 9.90 18.96
CA THR A 199 -16.79 9.80 17.53
C THR A 199 -16.83 8.34 17.07
N ALA A 200 -16.28 7.39 17.81
CA ALA A 200 -16.33 5.98 17.48
C ALA A 200 -17.75 5.42 17.38
N LEU A 201 -18.69 5.90 18.22
CA LEU A 201 -20.11 5.53 18.12
C LEU A 201 -20.72 5.99 16.78
N VAL A 202 -20.41 7.22 16.37
CA VAL A 202 -20.88 7.76 15.07
C VAL A 202 -20.28 6.94 13.92
N VAL A 203 -18.96 6.71 13.93
CA VAL A 203 -18.27 5.92 12.91
C VAL A 203 -18.84 4.49 12.80
N ARG A 204 -19.11 3.82 13.92
CA ARG A 204 -19.76 2.50 13.95
C ARG A 204 -21.13 2.53 13.28
N ALA A 205 -21.96 3.52 13.61
CA ALA A 205 -23.30 3.66 13.01
C ALA A 205 -23.21 3.90 11.48
N GLU A 206 -22.28 4.74 11.05
CA GLU A 206 -22.05 5.01 9.63
C GLU A 206 -21.55 3.75 8.88
N HIS A 207 -20.65 2.98 9.47
CA HIS A 207 -20.17 1.71 8.89
C HIS A 207 -21.28 0.67 8.81
N ARG A 208 -22.13 0.52 9.83
CA ARG A 208 -23.32 -0.37 9.78
C ARG A 208 -24.27 0.07 8.67
N ARG A 209 -24.51 1.36 8.53
CA ARG A 209 -25.33 1.90 7.46
C ARG A 209 -24.72 1.62 6.08
N LEU A 210 -23.41 1.78 5.94
CA LEU A 210 -22.70 1.49 4.69
C LEU A 210 -22.81 0.01 4.32
N LEU A 211 -22.66 -0.90 5.28
CA LEU A 211 -22.84 -2.33 5.06
C LEU A 211 -24.27 -2.67 4.61
N GLU A 212 -25.30 -2.11 5.25
CA GLU A 212 -26.71 -2.30 4.84
C GLU A 212 -26.93 -1.88 3.36
N LEU A 213 -26.36 -0.75 2.95
CA LEU A 213 -26.47 -0.27 1.57
C LEU A 213 -25.74 -1.19 0.58
N ILE A 214 -24.56 -1.70 0.97
CA ILE A 214 -23.83 -2.70 0.17
C ILE A 214 -24.62 -3.99 0.07
N GLU A 215 -25.19 -4.50 1.15
CA GLU A 215 -26.05 -5.70 1.18
C GLU A 215 -27.29 -5.54 0.29
N ALA A 216 -27.91 -4.38 0.34
CA ALA A 216 -29.08 -4.06 -0.49
C ALA A 216 -28.75 -3.85 -1.98
N GLY A 217 -27.47 -3.72 -2.34
CA GLY A 217 -27.06 -3.41 -3.72
C GLY A 217 -27.27 -1.95 -4.12
N GLU A 218 -27.42 -1.06 -3.14
CA GLU A 218 -27.72 0.37 -3.32
C GLU A 218 -26.44 1.16 -3.67
N ALA A 219 -25.86 0.90 -4.85
CA ALA A 219 -24.53 1.33 -5.26
C ALA A 219 -24.30 2.86 -5.14
N SER A 220 -25.28 3.66 -5.57
CA SER A 220 -25.18 5.13 -5.49
C SER A 220 -25.26 5.63 -4.06
N ALA A 221 -26.15 5.03 -3.25
CA ALA A 221 -26.31 5.40 -1.84
C ALA A 221 -25.09 4.97 -1.00
N ALA A 222 -24.49 3.80 -1.26
CA ALA A 222 -23.25 3.35 -0.62
C ALA A 222 -22.07 4.29 -0.92
N SER A 223 -21.94 4.72 -2.19
CA SER A 223 -20.94 5.69 -2.61
C SER A 223 -21.11 7.05 -1.92
N ALA A 224 -22.34 7.56 -1.80
CA ALA A 224 -22.62 8.82 -1.10
C ALA A 224 -22.37 8.67 0.41
N CYS A 225 -22.79 7.57 1.02
CA CYS A 225 -22.61 7.29 2.44
C CYS A 225 -21.13 7.32 2.84
N VAL A 226 -20.25 6.63 2.10
CA VAL A 226 -18.81 6.63 2.41
C VAL A 226 -18.16 7.99 2.15
N HIS A 227 -18.60 8.73 1.13
CA HIS A 227 -18.14 10.10 0.88
C HIS A 227 -18.42 10.99 2.10
N ASP A 228 -19.65 10.96 2.61
CA ASP A 228 -20.06 11.78 3.76
C ASP A 228 -19.35 11.34 5.04
N HIS A 229 -19.20 10.02 5.25
CA HIS A 229 -18.43 9.43 6.34
C HIS A 229 -16.99 9.97 6.39
N ILE A 230 -16.24 9.85 5.28
CA ILE A 230 -14.85 10.34 5.22
C ILE A 230 -14.80 11.85 5.42
N SER A 231 -15.65 12.59 4.70
CA SER A 231 -15.67 14.05 4.77
C SER A 231 -16.04 14.58 6.17
N SER A 232 -16.96 13.91 6.87
CA SER A 232 -17.36 14.30 8.25
C SER A 232 -16.24 14.08 9.23
N PHE A 233 -15.52 12.94 9.12
CA PHE A 233 -14.37 12.65 9.98
C PHE A 233 -13.26 13.70 9.80
N TYR A 234 -12.88 14.04 8.57
CA TYR A 234 -11.85 15.05 8.32
C TYR A 234 -12.25 16.43 8.84
N ARG A 235 -13.53 16.78 8.79
CA ARG A 235 -14.04 18.03 9.40
C ARG A 235 -13.98 18.01 10.93
N SER A 236 -14.25 16.87 11.56
CA SER A 236 -14.25 16.73 13.03
C SER A 236 -12.86 16.81 13.64
N VAL A 237 -11.84 16.36 12.92
CA VAL A 237 -10.44 16.37 13.36
C VAL A 237 -9.79 17.75 13.21
N GLY A 238 -10.35 18.66 12.38
CA GLY A 238 -9.78 19.98 12.13
C GLY A 238 -8.48 19.92 11.31
N GLU A 239 -7.40 20.53 11.83
CA GLU A 239 -6.10 20.45 11.15
C GLU A 239 -5.57 19.02 11.17
N TRP A 240 -5.49 18.41 10.00
CA TRP A 240 -4.88 17.11 9.82
C TRP A 240 -3.41 17.15 10.25
N PRO A 241 -2.90 16.14 10.99
CA PRO A 241 -1.50 16.10 11.37
C PRO A 241 -0.61 16.09 10.12
N GLU A 242 0.00 17.24 9.83
CA GLU A 242 1.01 17.29 8.78
C GLU A 242 2.17 16.36 9.16
N GLY A 243 2.56 15.47 8.26
CA GLY A 243 3.71 14.60 8.43
C GLY A 243 4.96 15.46 8.63
N GLY A 244 5.38 15.60 9.89
CA GLY A 244 6.78 15.86 10.25
C GLY A 244 7.53 17.07 9.74
N ALA A 245 6.90 18.16 9.37
CA ALA A 245 7.59 19.45 9.26
C ALA A 245 7.53 20.16 10.64
N ARG A 246 8.35 19.73 11.60
CA ARG A 246 8.76 20.60 12.70
C ARG A 246 10.12 21.18 12.36
N ALA A 247 10.17 22.52 12.29
CA ALA A 247 11.33 23.36 12.15
C ALA A 247 12.45 22.99 13.13
#